data_c5441adc4ad4d8d2cb8aaff08b33774d
#
_entry.id   c5441adc4ad4d8d2cb8aaff08b33774d
#
_cell.length_a   1.000
_cell.length_b   1.000
_cell.length_c   1.000
_cell.angle_alpha   90.00
_cell.angle_beta   90.00
_cell.angle_gamma   90.00
#
_symmetry.space_group_name_H-M   'P 1'
#
loop_
_entity.id
_entity.type
_entity.pdbx_description
1 polymer ?
#
loop_
_entity_poly.entity_id
_entity_poly.type
_entity_poly.pdbx_seq_one_letter_code
_entity_poly.pdbx_strand_id
1 'polypeptide(L)'
;MIRAFWGIVLVVGLTGCKPHPAPPANDSVELAPAKPKRWFQFPTDNRSLLKENSEEQFFAPTTTVRPWSSGSFGCVRNSGTRLHEGIDILSIKRDENEEPIDPVRAAAAGSIVHINHNTAASNYGKYVVVAHEANGVPFYTLYAHLRSVHAELKTGQDVAGGDELGVLGRTTNYSEGIASWRAHLHFE
;
A
#
# COMPACT_ATOMS: atom_id res chain seq x y z
N MET A 1 40.36 -28.08 83.60
CA MET A 1 40.87 -28.98 82.54
C MET A 1 40.50 -28.39 81.17
N ILE A 2 41.42 -27.67 80.58
CA ILE A 2 41.20 -26.95 79.28
C ILE A 2 41.87 -27.78 78.22
N ARG A 3 41.14 -28.29 77.23
CA ARG A 3 41.69 -28.97 76.05
C ARG A 3 41.78 -27.96 74.89
N ALA A 4 43.01 -27.65 74.51
CA ALA A 4 43.31 -26.86 73.31
C ALA A 4 43.09 -27.71 72.04
N PHE A 5 42.29 -27.22 71.12
CA PHE A 5 42.17 -27.76 69.72
C PHE A 5 43.11 -26.98 68.83
N TRP A 6 44.03 -27.69 68.19
CA TRP A 6 44.87 -27.17 67.12
C TRP A 6 44.13 -27.29 65.82
N GLY A 7 43.79 -26.17 65.21
CA GLY A 7 43.22 -26.14 63.87
C GLY A 7 44.33 -26.11 62.80
N ILE A 8 44.32 -27.10 61.92
CA ILE A 8 45.20 -27.15 60.75
C ILE A 8 44.57 -26.21 59.67
N VAL A 9 45.31 -25.14 59.31
CA VAL A 9 44.95 -24.28 58.18
C VAL A 9 45.57 -24.89 56.91
N LEU A 10 44.66 -25.38 56.04
CA LEU A 10 45.03 -25.87 54.70
C LEU A 10 45.05 -24.66 53.76
N VAL A 11 46.25 -24.24 53.32
CA VAL A 11 46.39 -23.20 52.28
C VAL A 11 46.25 -23.90 50.91
N VAL A 12 45.11 -23.72 50.30
CA VAL A 12 44.89 -24.13 48.91
C VAL A 12 45.45 -23.05 48.00
N GLY A 13 46.54 -23.35 47.32
CA GLY A 13 47.13 -22.47 46.32
C GLY A 13 46.19 -22.35 45.12
N LEU A 14 45.61 -21.16 44.90
CA LEU A 14 44.89 -20.81 43.68
C LEU A 14 45.90 -20.66 42.54
N THR A 15 46.02 -21.70 41.67
CA THR A 15 46.71 -21.58 40.38
C THR A 15 45.89 -20.65 39.51
N GLY A 16 46.41 -19.45 39.25
CA GLY A 16 45.75 -18.44 38.41
C GLY A 16 45.48 -18.98 36.99
N CYS A 17 44.21 -18.97 36.59
CA CYS A 17 43.82 -19.15 35.20
C CYS A 17 44.44 -18.05 34.35
N LYS A 18 45.29 -18.43 33.37
CA LYS A 18 45.76 -17.47 32.35
C LYS A 18 44.55 -16.95 31.59
N PRO A 19 44.41 -15.65 31.36
CA PRO A 19 43.33 -15.11 30.54
C PRO A 19 43.45 -15.68 29.11
N HIS A 20 42.34 -16.18 28.61
CA HIS A 20 42.23 -16.63 27.22
C HIS A 20 42.41 -15.41 26.31
N PRO A 21 43.20 -15.47 25.22
CA PRO A 21 43.29 -14.35 24.30
C PRO A 21 41.88 -14.06 23.75
N ALA A 22 41.51 -12.78 23.74
CA ALA A 22 40.25 -12.34 23.14
C ALA A 22 40.19 -12.81 21.67
N PRO A 23 39.04 -13.28 21.19
CA PRO A 23 38.87 -13.59 19.77
C PRO A 23 39.17 -12.32 18.94
N PRO A 24 39.75 -12.47 17.73
CA PRO A 24 40.02 -11.32 16.90
C PRO A 24 38.71 -10.53 16.69
N ALA A 25 38.80 -9.21 16.77
CA ALA A 25 37.70 -8.33 16.49
C ALA A 25 37.17 -8.70 15.09
N ASN A 26 35.94 -9.22 15.05
CA ASN A 26 35.27 -9.50 13.81
C ASN A 26 35.03 -8.11 13.19
N ASP A 27 35.74 -7.79 12.10
CA ASP A 27 35.41 -6.62 11.27
C ASP A 27 34.03 -6.89 10.71
N SER A 28 33.01 -6.60 11.51
CA SER A 28 31.63 -6.57 11.05
C SER A 28 31.57 -5.47 9.98
N VAL A 29 31.64 -5.88 8.72
CA VAL A 29 31.27 -5.02 7.61
C VAL A 29 29.82 -4.64 7.88
N GLU A 30 29.63 -3.42 8.39
CA GLU A 30 28.31 -2.82 8.56
C GLU A 30 27.74 -2.63 7.15
N LEU A 31 27.03 -3.65 6.67
CA LEU A 31 26.26 -3.57 5.42
C LEU A 31 25.28 -2.44 5.61
N ALA A 32 25.47 -1.34 4.87
CA ALA A 32 24.50 -0.27 4.83
C ALA A 32 23.10 -0.89 4.64
N PRO A 33 22.09 -0.48 5.42
CA PRO A 33 20.78 -1.08 5.37
C PRO A 33 20.28 -1.04 3.92
N ALA A 34 19.96 -2.21 3.37
CA ALA A 34 19.43 -2.32 2.03
C ALA A 34 18.20 -1.40 1.94
N LYS A 35 18.16 -0.53 0.93
CA LYS A 35 16.98 0.33 0.72
C LYS A 35 15.73 -0.55 0.72
N PRO A 36 14.68 -0.20 1.48
CA PRO A 36 13.48 -1.02 1.54
C PRO A 36 12.95 -1.26 0.13
N LYS A 37 12.70 -2.52 -0.21
CA LYS A 37 12.13 -2.88 -1.51
C LYS A 37 10.75 -2.24 -1.60
N ARG A 38 10.56 -1.32 -2.54
CA ARG A 38 9.24 -0.75 -2.81
C ARG A 38 8.42 -1.79 -3.56
N TRP A 39 7.38 -2.30 -2.90
CA TRP A 39 6.42 -3.23 -3.50
C TRP A 39 5.38 -2.50 -4.35
N PHE A 40 4.99 -1.31 -3.91
CA PHE A 40 3.96 -0.50 -4.54
C PHE A 40 4.47 0.84 -5.02
N GLN A 41 3.86 1.31 -6.10
CA GLN A 41 3.92 2.69 -6.56
C GLN A 41 2.49 3.27 -6.60
N PHE A 42 2.39 4.59 -6.67
CA PHE A 42 1.09 5.23 -6.81
C PHE A 42 0.43 4.82 -8.13
N PRO A 43 -0.85 4.42 -8.10
CA PRO A 43 -1.56 3.99 -9.29
C PRO A 43 -1.99 5.13 -10.21
N THR A 44 -1.79 6.40 -9.82
CA THR A 44 -2.08 7.62 -10.61
C THR A 44 -0.92 8.59 -10.55
N ASP A 45 -1.00 9.71 -11.29
CA ASP A 45 -0.01 10.80 -11.22
C ASP A 45 -0.19 11.70 -9.98
N ASN A 46 -1.30 11.58 -9.25
CA ASN A 46 -1.51 12.35 -8.02
C ASN A 46 -0.52 11.91 -6.93
N ARG A 47 0.43 12.78 -6.62
CA ARG A 47 1.49 12.57 -5.61
C ARG A 47 1.33 13.51 -4.41
N SER A 48 0.16 14.14 -4.26
CA SER A 48 -0.07 15.15 -3.22
C SER A 48 0.21 14.61 -1.84
N LEU A 49 -0.12 13.34 -1.57
CA LEU A 49 0.12 12.69 -0.28
C LEU A 49 1.60 12.69 0.17
N LEU A 50 2.55 12.95 -0.74
CA LEU A 50 3.98 13.07 -0.41
C LEU A 50 4.35 14.47 0.13
N LYS A 51 3.40 15.40 0.19
CA LYS A 51 3.58 16.75 0.73
C LYS A 51 2.83 16.86 2.04
N GLU A 52 3.34 17.65 2.96
CA GLU A 52 2.67 17.92 4.24
C GLU A 52 1.34 18.67 4.02
N ASN A 53 0.32 18.32 4.78
CA ASN A 53 -1.01 18.96 4.79
C ASN A 53 -1.67 19.04 3.40
N SER A 54 -1.58 17.97 2.63
CA SER A 54 -2.13 17.92 1.27
C SER A 54 -3.09 16.76 1.03
N GLU A 55 -3.65 16.19 2.10
CA GLU A 55 -4.61 15.10 2.06
C GLU A 55 -5.87 15.47 1.26
N GLU A 56 -6.33 16.73 1.37
CA GLU A 56 -7.48 17.25 0.61
C GLU A 56 -7.24 17.26 -0.90
N GLN A 57 -5.98 17.33 -1.33
CA GLN A 57 -5.61 17.29 -2.74
C GLN A 57 -5.46 15.87 -3.25
N PHE A 58 -5.38 14.90 -2.33
CA PHE A 58 -5.20 13.49 -2.66
C PHE A 58 -6.50 12.70 -2.58
N PHE A 59 -7.24 12.82 -1.47
CA PHE A 59 -8.46 12.04 -1.25
C PHE A 59 -9.70 12.71 -1.81
N ALA A 60 -10.52 11.95 -2.55
CA ALA A 60 -11.81 12.42 -3.03
C ALA A 60 -12.87 12.33 -1.92
N PRO A 61 -13.48 13.44 -1.49
CA PRO A 61 -14.60 13.39 -0.54
C PRO A 61 -15.84 12.75 -1.18
N THR A 62 -16.62 12.02 -0.39
CA THR A 62 -17.83 11.36 -0.89
C THR A 62 -18.94 12.32 -1.30
N THR A 63 -18.99 13.51 -0.70
CA THR A 63 -19.94 14.59 -1.01
C THR A 63 -19.29 15.96 -0.77
N THR A 64 -19.93 17.03 -1.22
CA THR A 64 -19.47 18.43 -1.01
C THR A 64 -19.43 18.84 0.46
N VAL A 65 -20.19 18.19 1.33
CA VAL A 65 -20.29 18.51 2.77
C VAL A 65 -19.45 17.57 3.64
N ARG A 66 -18.86 16.54 3.07
CA ARG A 66 -17.98 15.62 3.79
C ARG A 66 -16.52 16.04 3.65
N PRO A 67 -15.71 15.90 4.70
CA PRO A 67 -14.28 16.19 4.60
C PRO A 67 -13.56 15.19 3.69
N TRP A 68 -12.34 15.51 3.27
CA TRP A 68 -11.48 14.65 2.48
C TRP A 68 -11.29 13.26 3.09
N SER A 69 -11.27 13.16 4.42
CA SER A 69 -11.15 11.88 5.13
C SER A 69 -12.25 10.87 4.78
N SER A 70 -13.37 11.34 4.18
CA SER A 70 -14.40 10.43 3.69
C SER A 70 -13.95 9.59 2.47
N GLY A 71 -12.88 9.98 1.80
CA GLY A 71 -12.22 9.21 0.74
C GLY A 71 -11.12 8.27 1.24
N SER A 72 -10.78 8.30 2.53
CA SER A 72 -9.78 7.41 3.11
C SER A 72 -10.31 6.02 3.42
N PHE A 73 -9.40 5.04 3.57
CA PHE A 73 -9.74 3.68 3.98
C PHE A 73 -10.40 3.67 5.36
N GLY A 74 -11.40 2.79 5.53
CA GLY A 74 -12.09 2.60 6.81
C GLY A 74 -13.10 3.70 7.17
N CYS A 75 -13.30 4.71 6.32
CA CYS A 75 -14.32 5.74 6.57
C CYS A 75 -15.71 5.10 6.67
N VAL A 76 -16.45 5.45 7.73
CA VAL A 76 -17.80 4.95 7.97
C VAL A 76 -18.78 5.60 7.00
N ARG A 77 -19.50 4.80 6.23
CA ARG A 77 -20.48 5.20 5.22
C ARG A 77 -21.87 4.67 5.56
N ASN A 78 -22.90 5.19 4.89
CA ASN A 78 -24.29 4.71 4.97
C ASN A 78 -24.80 4.59 6.42
N SER A 79 -24.65 5.66 7.22
CA SER A 79 -25.11 5.70 8.61
C SER A 79 -24.55 4.58 9.50
N GLY A 80 -23.32 4.13 9.25
CA GLY A 80 -22.66 3.12 10.07
C GLY A 80 -22.77 1.69 9.57
N THR A 81 -23.44 1.46 8.42
CA THR A 81 -23.67 0.11 7.90
C THR A 81 -22.58 -0.38 6.94
N ARG A 82 -21.69 0.51 6.47
CA ARG A 82 -20.61 0.18 5.55
C ARG A 82 -19.32 0.93 5.88
N LEU A 83 -18.20 0.26 5.74
CA LEU A 83 -16.88 0.88 5.74
C LEU A 83 -16.42 1.10 4.29
N HIS A 84 -15.52 2.06 4.09
CA HIS A 84 -14.84 2.24 2.83
C HIS A 84 -13.72 1.23 2.70
N GLU A 85 -13.80 0.34 1.72
CA GLU A 85 -12.89 -0.79 1.55
C GLU A 85 -11.55 -0.39 0.90
N GLY A 86 -11.48 0.78 0.28
CA GLY A 86 -10.30 1.29 -0.41
C GLY A 86 -9.99 2.75 -0.08
N ILE A 87 -9.25 3.38 -0.98
CA ILE A 87 -8.99 4.82 -0.98
C ILE A 87 -9.48 5.43 -2.29
N ASP A 88 -10.06 6.62 -2.20
CA ASP A 88 -10.55 7.38 -3.37
C ASP A 88 -9.51 8.45 -3.72
N ILE A 89 -8.75 8.26 -4.81
CA ILE A 89 -7.67 9.14 -5.25
C ILE A 89 -8.19 10.14 -6.28
N LEU A 90 -8.17 11.43 -5.96
CA LEU A 90 -8.66 12.50 -6.84
C LEU A 90 -7.92 12.57 -8.17
N SER A 91 -8.67 12.81 -9.26
CA SER A 91 -8.15 13.24 -10.55
C SER A 91 -7.51 14.63 -10.43
N ILE A 92 -6.35 14.79 -11.09
CA ILE A 92 -5.62 16.07 -11.17
C ILE A 92 -5.51 16.63 -12.58
N LYS A 93 -5.91 15.86 -13.60
CA LYS A 93 -5.88 16.26 -15.01
C LYS A 93 -7.26 16.14 -15.63
N ARG A 94 -7.66 17.14 -16.38
CA ARG A 94 -8.97 17.17 -17.05
C ARG A 94 -8.84 17.64 -18.49
N ASP A 95 -9.75 17.18 -19.32
CA ASP A 95 -9.92 17.67 -20.68
C ASP A 95 -10.77 18.96 -20.70
N GLU A 96 -11.03 19.50 -21.89
CA GLU A 96 -11.83 20.71 -22.11
C GLU A 96 -13.31 20.57 -21.66
N ASN A 97 -13.79 19.34 -21.48
CA ASN A 97 -15.13 19.04 -21.01
C ASN A 97 -15.17 18.71 -19.49
N GLU A 98 -14.10 19.05 -18.76
CA GLU A 98 -13.93 18.75 -17.31
C GLU A 98 -13.95 17.24 -16.99
N GLU A 99 -13.75 16.37 -17.99
CA GLU A 99 -13.65 14.94 -17.76
C GLU A 99 -12.21 14.53 -17.41
N PRO A 100 -12.02 13.58 -16.47
CA PRO A 100 -10.70 13.15 -16.04
C PRO A 100 -9.93 12.45 -17.17
N ILE A 101 -8.62 12.73 -17.24
CA ILE A 101 -7.68 12.13 -18.21
C ILE A 101 -6.43 11.55 -17.56
N ASP A 102 -6.42 11.42 -16.23
CA ASP A 102 -5.29 10.82 -15.51
C ASP A 102 -5.13 9.36 -15.90
N PRO A 103 -3.92 8.89 -16.26
CA PRO A 103 -3.67 7.48 -16.46
C PRO A 103 -3.73 6.70 -15.14
N VAL A 104 -4.30 5.52 -15.19
CA VAL A 104 -4.31 4.56 -14.09
C VAL A 104 -3.34 3.44 -14.42
N ARG A 105 -2.43 3.15 -13.49
CA ARG A 105 -1.34 2.19 -13.67
C ARG A 105 -1.36 1.10 -12.62
N ALA A 106 -0.83 -0.06 -12.97
CA ALA A 106 -0.62 -1.15 -12.03
C ALA A 106 0.29 -0.69 -10.87
N ALA A 107 -0.17 -0.80 -9.64
CA ALA A 107 0.60 -0.40 -8.46
C ALA A 107 1.82 -1.31 -8.21
N ALA A 108 1.78 -2.55 -8.70
CA ALA A 108 2.86 -3.53 -8.61
C ALA A 108 2.79 -4.48 -9.82
N ALA A 109 3.85 -5.26 -10.04
CA ALA A 109 3.84 -6.35 -11.02
C ALA A 109 2.84 -7.44 -10.59
N GLY A 110 2.15 -8.04 -11.56
CA GLY A 110 1.15 -9.08 -11.31
C GLY A 110 0.48 -9.56 -12.58
N SER A 111 -0.61 -10.30 -12.46
CA SER A 111 -1.42 -10.79 -13.58
C SER A 111 -2.86 -10.28 -13.48
N ILE A 112 -3.43 -9.82 -14.58
CA ILE A 112 -4.83 -9.37 -14.64
C ILE A 112 -5.74 -10.58 -14.44
N VAL A 113 -6.57 -10.57 -13.40
CA VAL A 113 -7.49 -11.66 -13.10
C VAL A 113 -8.94 -11.33 -13.45
N HIS A 114 -9.28 -10.06 -13.55
CA HIS A 114 -10.62 -9.66 -13.94
C HIS A 114 -10.64 -8.27 -14.59
N ILE A 115 -11.50 -8.10 -15.60
CA ILE A 115 -11.80 -6.83 -16.24
C ILE A 115 -13.32 -6.71 -16.34
N ASN A 116 -13.88 -5.61 -15.87
CA ASN A 116 -15.28 -5.25 -16.09
C ASN A 116 -15.41 -4.01 -16.97
N HIS A 117 -16.04 -4.17 -18.13
CA HIS A 117 -16.35 -3.08 -19.06
C HIS A 117 -17.79 -2.56 -18.90
N ASN A 118 -18.67 -3.31 -18.22
CA ASN A 118 -20.08 -2.97 -18.08
C ASN A 118 -20.33 -2.13 -16.82
N THR A 119 -20.58 -0.83 -17.00
CA THR A 119 -20.86 0.07 -15.88
C THR A 119 -22.10 -0.31 -15.07
N ALA A 120 -23.11 -0.93 -15.70
CA ALA A 120 -24.34 -1.31 -15.02
C ALA A 120 -24.18 -2.55 -14.11
N ALA A 121 -23.10 -3.31 -14.26
CA ALA A 121 -22.90 -4.57 -13.52
C ALA A 121 -22.45 -4.36 -12.06
N SER A 122 -21.88 -3.20 -11.72
CA SER A 122 -21.31 -2.96 -10.40
C SER A 122 -21.27 -1.47 -10.06
N ASN A 123 -21.38 -1.16 -8.75
CA ASN A 123 -21.13 0.18 -8.23
C ASN A 123 -19.67 0.65 -8.46
N TYR A 124 -18.73 -0.27 -8.67
CA TYR A 124 -17.37 0.04 -9.12
C TYR A 124 -17.29 0.55 -10.56
N GLY A 125 -18.39 0.47 -11.34
CA GLY A 125 -18.40 0.85 -12.75
C GLY A 125 -17.46 -0.02 -13.58
N LYS A 126 -16.62 0.59 -14.42
CA LYS A 126 -15.54 -0.12 -15.11
C LYS A 126 -14.37 -0.29 -14.16
N TYR A 127 -13.82 -1.50 -14.09
CA TYR A 127 -12.70 -1.78 -13.17
C TYR A 127 -11.80 -2.92 -13.65
N VAL A 128 -10.59 -2.96 -13.13
CA VAL A 128 -9.59 -4.01 -13.33
C VAL A 128 -9.18 -4.56 -11.97
N VAL A 129 -8.95 -5.88 -11.89
CA VAL A 129 -8.35 -6.55 -10.73
C VAL A 129 -7.06 -7.21 -11.16
N VAL A 130 -5.98 -6.95 -10.41
CA VAL A 130 -4.66 -7.54 -10.62
C VAL A 130 -4.32 -8.41 -9.41
N ALA A 131 -3.90 -9.64 -9.67
CA ALA A 131 -3.35 -10.55 -8.67
C ALA A 131 -1.84 -10.37 -8.59
N HIS A 132 -1.33 -10.38 -7.38
CA HIS A 132 0.09 -10.22 -7.06
C HIS A 132 0.55 -11.31 -6.11
N GLU A 133 1.88 -11.43 -5.96
CA GLU A 133 2.50 -12.29 -4.96
C GLU A 133 3.66 -11.54 -4.29
N ALA A 134 3.70 -11.60 -2.97
CA ALA A 134 4.81 -11.10 -2.19
C ALA A 134 5.23 -12.12 -1.15
N ASN A 135 6.47 -12.61 -1.25
CA ASN A 135 7.03 -13.62 -0.33
C ASN A 135 6.16 -14.90 -0.22
N GLY A 136 5.57 -15.35 -1.34
CA GLY A 136 4.68 -16.51 -1.36
C GLY A 136 3.25 -16.23 -0.87
N VAL A 137 2.91 -14.98 -0.55
CA VAL A 137 1.57 -14.59 -0.12
C VAL A 137 0.84 -13.91 -1.28
N PRO A 138 -0.28 -14.47 -1.77
CA PRO A 138 -1.08 -13.83 -2.80
C PRO A 138 -1.89 -12.66 -2.21
N PHE A 139 -2.02 -11.59 -2.98
CA PHE A 139 -2.90 -10.46 -2.69
C PHE A 139 -3.41 -9.86 -4.00
N TYR A 140 -4.39 -8.98 -3.92
CA TYR A 140 -5.05 -8.38 -5.08
C TYR A 140 -5.09 -6.88 -4.95
N THR A 141 -5.10 -6.18 -6.10
CA THR A 141 -5.44 -4.77 -6.17
C THR A 141 -6.62 -4.56 -7.11
N LEU A 142 -7.50 -3.64 -6.78
CA LEU A 142 -8.66 -3.27 -7.57
C LEU A 142 -8.59 -1.80 -7.95
N TYR A 143 -8.88 -1.51 -9.24
CA TYR A 143 -8.83 -0.18 -9.84
C TYR A 143 -10.20 0.14 -10.43
N ALA A 144 -11.02 0.92 -9.74
CA ALA A 144 -12.41 1.15 -10.09
C ALA A 144 -12.73 2.57 -10.54
N HIS A 145 -13.98 2.75 -11.00
CA HIS A 145 -14.53 3.98 -11.57
C HIS A 145 -13.82 4.46 -12.84
N LEU A 146 -13.17 3.56 -13.57
CA LEU A 146 -12.42 3.91 -14.78
C LEU A 146 -13.33 4.52 -15.85
N ARG A 147 -12.86 5.59 -16.54
CA ARG A 147 -13.46 6.11 -17.78
C ARG A 147 -13.35 5.09 -18.89
N SER A 148 -12.16 4.51 -19.04
CA SER A 148 -11.86 3.45 -19.99
C SER A 148 -10.83 2.49 -19.43
N VAL A 149 -10.95 1.22 -19.78
CA VAL A 149 -9.89 0.22 -19.64
C VAL A 149 -9.07 0.24 -20.92
N HIS A 150 -7.76 0.06 -20.83
CA HIS A 150 -6.90 -0.01 -22.01
C HIS A 150 -7.32 -1.16 -22.91
N ALA A 151 -7.48 -0.90 -24.21
CA ALA A 151 -8.14 -1.83 -25.15
C ALA A 151 -7.41 -3.18 -25.33
N GLU A 152 -6.09 -3.15 -25.16
CA GLU A 152 -5.23 -4.34 -25.34
C GLU A 152 -5.16 -5.24 -24.09
N LEU A 153 -5.70 -4.80 -22.94
CA LEU A 153 -5.66 -5.60 -21.73
C LEU A 153 -6.57 -6.83 -21.82
N LYS A 154 -6.05 -7.95 -21.30
CA LYS A 154 -6.77 -9.23 -21.26
C LYS A 154 -6.61 -9.90 -19.91
N THR A 155 -7.64 -10.60 -19.46
CA THR A 155 -7.54 -11.51 -18.31
C THR A 155 -6.47 -12.57 -18.58
N GLY A 156 -5.63 -12.83 -17.59
CA GLY A 156 -4.47 -13.73 -17.70
C GLY A 156 -3.19 -13.04 -18.20
N GLN A 157 -3.23 -11.75 -18.57
CA GLN A 157 -2.06 -11.01 -19.02
C GLN A 157 -1.23 -10.55 -17.80
N ASP A 158 0.09 -10.73 -17.89
CA ASP A 158 1.02 -10.16 -16.92
C ASP A 158 1.23 -8.68 -17.18
N VAL A 159 1.36 -7.91 -16.11
CA VAL A 159 1.66 -6.49 -16.10
C VAL A 159 2.83 -6.18 -15.17
N ALA A 160 3.67 -5.26 -15.57
CA ALA A 160 4.68 -4.69 -14.70
C ALA A 160 4.08 -3.57 -13.82
N GLY A 161 4.71 -3.29 -12.69
CA GLY A 161 4.37 -2.09 -11.93
C GLY A 161 4.62 -0.84 -12.78
N GLY A 162 3.59 -0.02 -12.97
CA GLY A 162 3.63 1.17 -13.84
C GLY A 162 2.97 1.00 -15.20
N ASP A 163 2.66 -0.22 -15.62
CA ASP A 163 1.92 -0.44 -16.86
C ASP A 163 0.53 0.18 -16.78
N GLU A 164 0.12 0.81 -17.88
CA GLU A 164 -1.15 1.52 -17.95
C GLU A 164 -2.33 0.55 -18.07
N LEU A 165 -3.26 0.64 -17.13
CA LEU A 165 -4.48 -0.17 -17.08
C LEU A 165 -5.67 0.53 -17.72
N GLY A 166 -5.66 1.87 -17.77
CA GLY A 166 -6.75 2.65 -18.30
C GLY A 166 -6.68 4.11 -17.89
N VAL A 167 -7.81 4.79 -17.98
CA VAL A 167 -7.98 6.20 -17.63
C VAL A 167 -8.92 6.31 -16.43
N LEU A 168 -8.53 7.09 -15.44
CA LEU A 168 -9.37 7.46 -14.29
C LEU A 168 -10.68 8.07 -14.77
N GLY A 169 -11.77 7.80 -14.04
CA GLY A 169 -13.07 8.24 -14.46
C GLY A 169 -14.04 8.51 -13.31
N ARG A 170 -15.29 8.24 -13.58
CA ARG A 170 -16.42 8.42 -12.66
C ARG A 170 -17.57 7.46 -12.97
N THR A 171 -17.25 6.30 -13.55
CA THR A 171 -18.25 5.29 -13.90
C THR A 171 -18.76 4.58 -12.65
N THR A 172 -20.03 4.31 -12.61
CA THR A 172 -20.74 3.60 -11.53
C THR A 172 -22.11 3.15 -12.05
N ASN A 173 -22.77 2.21 -11.39
CA ASN A 173 -24.14 1.84 -11.68
C ASN A 173 -25.18 2.69 -10.92
N TYR A 174 -24.76 3.64 -10.09
CA TYR A 174 -25.70 4.55 -9.43
C TYR A 174 -26.33 5.51 -10.46
N SER A 175 -27.64 5.70 -10.36
CA SER A 175 -28.40 6.57 -11.29
C SER A 175 -27.90 8.01 -11.32
N GLU A 176 -27.43 8.51 -10.19
CA GLU A 176 -26.89 9.89 -10.06
C GLU A 176 -25.44 10.01 -10.57
N GLY A 177 -24.76 8.88 -10.77
CA GLY A 177 -23.36 8.86 -11.16
C GLY A 177 -22.42 9.48 -10.11
N ILE A 178 -21.15 9.63 -10.48
CA ILE A 178 -20.15 10.36 -9.72
C ILE A 178 -20.00 11.75 -10.37
N ALA A 179 -20.17 12.83 -9.61
CA ALA A 179 -20.01 14.18 -10.13
C ALA A 179 -18.58 14.41 -10.66
N SER A 180 -18.42 15.19 -11.74
CA SER A 180 -17.10 15.38 -12.37
C SER A 180 -16.07 15.96 -11.43
N TRP A 181 -16.43 16.97 -10.59
CA TRP A 181 -15.51 17.61 -9.66
C TRP A 181 -14.83 16.65 -8.68
N ARG A 182 -15.44 15.49 -8.40
CA ARG A 182 -14.89 14.44 -7.53
C ARG A 182 -14.55 13.14 -8.27
N ALA A 183 -14.32 13.20 -9.57
CA ALA A 183 -13.82 12.05 -10.32
C ALA A 183 -12.55 11.52 -9.67
N HIS A 184 -12.50 10.22 -9.44
CA HIS A 184 -11.45 9.58 -8.64
C HIS A 184 -11.20 8.14 -9.08
N LEU A 185 -10.03 7.64 -8.75
CA LEU A 185 -9.76 6.22 -8.73
C LEU A 185 -10.13 5.68 -7.35
N HIS A 186 -11.08 4.75 -7.28
CA HIS A 186 -11.24 3.92 -6.10
C HIS A 186 -10.24 2.76 -6.20
N PHE A 187 -9.35 2.69 -5.21
CA PHE A 187 -8.23 1.75 -5.18
C PHE A 187 -8.28 0.90 -3.91
N GLU A 188 -8.28 -0.44 -4.07
CA GLU A 188 -8.20 -1.44 -3.00
C GLU A 188 -6.94 -2.28 -3.13
#